data_02f787cbfcc48f6ef03710f40121550a
#
_entry.id   02f787cbfcc48f6ef03710f40121550a
#
_cell.length_a   1.000
_cell.length_b   1.000
_cell.length_c   1.000
_cell.angle_alpha   90.00
_cell.angle_beta   90.00
_cell.angle_gamma   90.00
#
_symmetry.space_group_name_H-M   'P 1'
#
loop_
_entity.id
_entity.type
_entity.pdbx_description
1 polymer ?
#
loop_
_entity_poly.entity_id
_entity_poly.type
_entity_poly.pdbx_seq_one_letter_code
_entity_poly.pdbx_strand_id
1 'polypeptide(L)'
;MNKQPSFLKKFACLAIAVLMFAAQAFATPVGLTTQVLLINGSVNAPITAGSLAITFTPCSTANGNSFTATGREVLLVYNSGGSAYTFTVSSVPDSLNRTDTSLTSYSVAATTYAAVQMKNLTGWVQNGGTNTVDLTCSNTAIEFAVIQTN
;
A
#
# COMPACT_ATOMS: atom_id res chain seq x y z
N MET A 1 -0.93 -20.19 62.08
CA MET A 1 -1.63 -19.44 61.00
C MET A 1 -0.59 -18.47 60.43
N ASN A 2 -0.03 -18.80 59.30
CA ASN A 2 1.05 -18.04 58.68
C ASN A 2 0.48 -17.18 57.54
N LYS A 3 0.34 -15.86 57.76
CA LYS A 3 -0.11 -14.91 56.75
C LYS A 3 1.07 -14.60 55.83
N GLN A 4 1.04 -15.13 54.63
CA GLN A 4 1.96 -14.72 53.56
C GLN A 4 1.69 -13.27 53.16
N PRO A 5 2.71 -12.45 52.99
CA PRO A 5 2.52 -11.03 52.67
C PRO A 5 2.06 -10.84 51.23
N SER A 6 1.03 -10.00 51.08
CA SER A 6 0.35 -9.64 49.81
C SER A 6 1.23 -8.93 48.76
N PHE A 7 2.53 -8.78 49.04
CA PHE A 7 3.50 -8.09 48.20
C PHE A 7 3.86 -8.87 46.93
N LEU A 8 3.89 -10.21 46.99
CA LEU A 8 4.30 -11.04 45.84
C LEU A 8 3.25 -11.05 44.70
N LYS A 9 1.97 -10.85 45.00
CA LYS A 9 0.91 -10.85 44.00
C LYS A 9 0.87 -9.58 43.14
N LYS A 10 1.40 -8.45 43.66
CA LYS A 10 1.44 -7.18 42.90
C LYS A 10 2.57 -7.11 41.89
N PHE A 11 3.68 -7.82 42.13
CA PHE A 11 4.81 -7.88 41.20
C PHE A 11 4.54 -8.82 40.00
N ALA A 12 3.75 -9.87 40.17
CA ALA A 12 3.42 -10.78 39.07
C ALA A 12 2.52 -10.11 38.04
N CYS A 13 1.57 -9.24 38.46
CA CYS A 13 0.71 -8.50 37.51
C CYS A 13 1.47 -7.42 36.72
N LEU A 14 2.49 -6.79 37.30
CA LEU A 14 3.29 -5.77 36.63
C LEU A 14 4.24 -6.37 35.57
N ALA A 15 4.77 -7.56 35.84
CA ALA A 15 5.64 -8.27 34.89
C ALA A 15 4.89 -8.75 33.64
N ILE A 16 3.61 -9.14 33.77
CA ILE A 16 2.79 -9.57 32.63
C ILE A 16 2.36 -8.37 31.76
N ALA A 17 2.13 -7.20 32.34
CA ALA A 17 1.78 -5.99 31.59
C ALA A 17 2.97 -5.44 30.76
N VAL A 18 4.20 -5.65 31.17
CA VAL A 18 5.39 -5.20 30.44
C VAL A 18 5.72 -6.13 29.25
N LEU A 19 5.33 -7.40 29.29
CA LEU A 19 5.61 -8.36 28.20
C LEU A 19 4.63 -8.22 27.01
N MET A 20 3.51 -7.50 27.15
CA MET A 20 2.56 -7.29 26.04
C MET A 20 2.89 -6.09 25.15
N PHE A 21 3.95 -5.34 25.43
CA PHE A 21 4.46 -4.27 24.56
C PHE A 21 5.56 -4.71 23.59
N ALA A 22 5.81 -6.02 23.50
CA ALA A 22 6.84 -6.56 22.61
C ALA A 22 6.30 -6.67 21.17
N ALA A 23 6.85 -5.82 20.33
CA ALA A 23 6.90 -5.94 18.86
C ALA A 23 5.53 -5.82 18.13
N GLN A 24 5.03 -4.63 18.03
CA GLN A 24 4.42 -4.25 16.76
C GLN A 24 5.56 -4.19 15.73
N ALA A 25 5.86 -5.32 15.12
CA ALA A 25 6.63 -5.30 13.88
C ALA A 25 5.79 -4.49 12.88
N PHE A 26 6.23 -3.28 12.56
CA PHE A 26 5.65 -2.52 11.45
C PHE A 26 5.84 -3.39 10.22
N ALA A 27 4.74 -3.95 9.72
CA ALA A 27 4.76 -4.74 8.50
C ALA A 27 5.25 -3.82 7.37
N THR A 28 6.37 -4.16 6.77
CA THR A 28 6.90 -3.39 5.64
C THR A 28 6.04 -3.65 4.41
N PRO A 29 5.49 -2.61 3.77
CA PRO A 29 4.71 -2.78 2.54
C PRO A 29 5.53 -3.47 1.44
N VAL A 30 4.85 -4.28 0.63
CA VAL A 30 5.47 -4.93 -0.53
C VAL A 30 5.66 -3.88 -1.63
N GLY A 31 6.91 -3.66 -2.04
CA GLY A 31 7.26 -2.69 -3.08
C GLY A 31 6.71 -3.11 -4.46
N LEU A 32 6.06 -2.20 -5.15
CA LEU A 32 5.64 -2.37 -6.55
C LEU A 32 6.71 -1.78 -7.47
N THR A 33 7.06 -2.51 -8.52
CA THR A 33 7.96 -2.01 -9.56
C THR A 33 7.20 -1.09 -10.50
N THR A 34 7.66 0.15 -10.66
CA THR A 34 7.14 1.07 -11.65
C THR A 34 7.57 0.64 -13.05
N GLN A 35 6.59 0.49 -13.94
CA GLN A 35 6.80 0.07 -15.34
C GLN A 35 6.75 1.32 -16.22
N VAL A 36 7.82 1.57 -16.99
CA VAL A 36 7.90 2.73 -17.89
C VAL A 36 7.25 2.37 -19.23
N LEU A 37 6.29 3.18 -19.67
CA LEU A 37 5.68 2.99 -20.99
C LEU A 37 6.71 3.27 -22.09
N LEU A 38 6.75 2.39 -23.09
CA LEU A 38 7.56 2.62 -24.28
C LEU A 38 6.99 3.80 -25.07
N ILE A 39 7.85 4.79 -25.38
CA ILE A 39 7.47 5.91 -26.22
C ILE A 39 7.49 5.44 -27.66
N ASN A 40 6.36 5.66 -28.37
CA ASN A 40 6.31 5.51 -29.80
C ASN A 40 7.20 6.58 -30.45
N GLY A 41 8.30 6.17 -31.09
CA GLY A 41 9.29 7.07 -31.71
C GLY A 41 10.72 6.87 -31.25
N SER A 42 11.01 5.98 -30.30
CA SER A 42 12.35 5.49 -30.05
C SER A 42 12.75 4.54 -31.18
N VAL A 43 13.36 5.09 -32.22
CA VAL A 43 13.68 4.40 -33.49
C VAL A 43 14.70 3.28 -33.39
N ASN A 44 15.26 3.00 -32.23
CA ASN A 44 16.41 2.11 -32.08
C ASN A 44 16.19 0.86 -31.20
N ALA A 45 15.00 0.65 -30.67
CA ALA A 45 14.69 -0.57 -29.94
C ALA A 45 13.53 -1.30 -30.63
N PRO A 46 13.75 -2.49 -31.22
CA PRO A 46 12.65 -3.29 -31.74
C PRO A 46 11.69 -3.65 -30.60
N ILE A 47 10.39 -3.44 -30.82
CA ILE A 47 9.37 -3.93 -29.89
C ILE A 47 9.36 -5.46 -29.99
N THR A 48 9.75 -6.12 -28.92
CA THR A 48 9.72 -7.59 -28.81
C THR A 48 8.42 -8.04 -28.18
N ALA A 49 8.03 -9.29 -28.41
CA ALA A 49 6.87 -9.89 -27.74
C ALA A 49 7.00 -9.75 -26.21
N GLY A 50 5.95 -9.23 -25.58
CA GLY A 50 5.92 -9.00 -24.12
C GLY A 50 6.48 -7.65 -23.65
N SER A 51 7.16 -6.88 -24.51
CA SER A 51 7.70 -5.57 -24.10
C SER A 51 6.65 -4.50 -23.80
N LEU A 52 5.40 -4.72 -24.24
CA LEU A 52 4.22 -3.89 -23.95
C LEU A 52 3.31 -4.50 -22.88
N ALA A 53 3.68 -5.65 -22.33
CA ALA A 53 2.87 -6.30 -21.30
C ALA A 53 2.93 -5.53 -19.99
N ILE A 54 1.76 -5.33 -19.38
CA ILE A 54 1.64 -4.75 -18.04
C ILE A 54 1.59 -5.90 -17.05
N THR A 55 2.52 -5.88 -16.08
CA THR A 55 2.57 -6.88 -15.02
C THR A 55 1.81 -6.37 -13.81
N PHE A 56 0.81 -7.13 -13.38
CA PHE A 56 0.07 -6.88 -12.16
C PHE A 56 0.66 -7.68 -10.98
N THR A 57 0.70 -7.08 -9.82
CA THR A 57 1.16 -7.69 -8.56
C THR A 57 -0.02 -7.81 -7.61
N PRO A 58 -0.32 -9.00 -7.06
CA PRO A 58 -1.37 -9.17 -6.07
C PRO A 58 -1.16 -8.29 -4.84
N CYS A 59 -2.25 -7.79 -4.29
CA CYS A 59 -2.21 -7.02 -3.06
C CYS A 59 -1.82 -7.87 -1.86
N SER A 60 -0.91 -7.38 -1.05
CA SER A 60 -0.61 -7.95 0.26
C SER A 60 -1.62 -7.45 1.30
N THR A 61 -2.57 -8.29 1.69
CA THR A 61 -3.56 -7.94 2.71
C THR A 61 -2.97 -7.79 4.10
N ALA A 62 -1.80 -8.40 4.35
CA ALA A 62 -1.13 -8.33 5.64
C ALA A 62 -0.27 -7.05 5.79
N ASN A 63 0.43 -6.67 4.72
CA ASN A 63 1.46 -5.63 4.77
C ASN A 63 1.10 -4.41 3.92
N GLY A 64 0.09 -4.51 3.04
CA GLY A 64 -0.14 -3.54 1.98
C GLY A 64 0.93 -3.61 0.88
N ASN A 65 0.85 -2.68 -0.05
CA ASN A 65 1.82 -2.47 -1.11
C ASN A 65 2.28 -1.01 -1.10
N SER A 66 3.40 -0.71 -1.73
CA SER A 66 3.88 0.66 -1.88
C SER A 66 4.63 0.84 -3.19
N PHE A 67 4.70 2.07 -3.67
CA PHE A 67 5.53 2.44 -4.82
C PHE A 67 6.09 3.85 -4.64
N THR A 68 7.21 4.14 -5.30
CA THR A 68 7.78 5.48 -5.35
C THR A 68 7.07 6.30 -6.42
N ALA A 69 6.54 7.46 -6.04
CA ALA A 69 5.80 8.34 -6.93
C ALA A 69 6.62 9.59 -7.29
N THR A 70 6.55 10.02 -8.55
CA THR A 70 7.18 11.22 -9.10
C THR A 70 6.17 12.23 -9.62
N GLY A 71 4.88 11.89 -9.58
CA GLY A 71 3.78 12.69 -10.14
C GLY A 71 3.45 12.39 -11.60
N ARG A 72 4.07 11.34 -12.18
CA ARG A 72 3.84 10.88 -13.55
C ARG A 72 3.28 9.47 -13.63
N GLU A 73 2.98 8.89 -12.48
CA GLU A 73 2.49 7.52 -12.38
C GLU A 73 0.98 7.46 -12.57
N VAL A 74 0.55 6.37 -13.20
CA VAL A 74 -0.83 5.90 -13.22
C VAL A 74 -0.85 4.57 -12.48
N LEU A 75 -1.59 4.52 -11.39
CA LEU A 75 -1.90 3.29 -10.69
C LEU A 75 -3.05 2.60 -11.40
N LEU A 76 -2.82 1.42 -11.94
CA LEU A 76 -3.86 0.52 -12.43
C LEU A 76 -4.21 -0.48 -11.33
N VAL A 77 -5.49 -0.70 -11.16
CA VAL A 77 -6.03 -1.66 -10.20
C VAL A 77 -6.92 -2.64 -10.95
N TYR A 78 -6.69 -3.92 -10.78
CA TYR A 78 -7.50 -4.99 -11.33
C TYR A 78 -8.09 -5.84 -10.21
N ASN A 79 -9.35 -6.16 -10.29
CA ASN A 79 -9.96 -7.14 -9.43
C ASN A 79 -10.12 -8.46 -10.20
N SER A 80 -9.25 -9.44 -9.95
CA SER A 80 -9.29 -10.76 -10.57
C SER A 80 -10.31 -11.70 -9.92
N GLY A 81 -10.95 -11.28 -8.82
CA GLY A 81 -11.91 -12.10 -8.07
C GLY A 81 -13.32 -12.08 -8.62
N GLY A 82 -14.16 -12.97 -8.10
CA GLY A 82 -15.57 -13.12 -8.47
C GLY A 82 -16.54 -12.22 -7.70
N SER A 83 -16.05 -11.35 -6.79
CA SER A 83 -16.85 -10.42 -6.00
C SER A 83 -16.21 -9.04 -6.01
N ALA A 84 -16.97 -8.00 -5.65
CA ALA A 84 -16.42 -6.67 -5.48
C ALA A 84 -15.49 -6.64 -4.26
N TYR A 85 -14.27 -6.10 -4.44
CA TYR A 85 -13.30 -5.87 -3.39
C TYR A 85 -12.86 -4.42 -3.37
N THR A 86 -12.32 -3.97 -2.25
CA THR A 86 -11.92 -2.57 -2.09
C THR A 86 -10.42 -2.40 -2.01
N PHE A 87 -9.95 -1.23 -2.42
CA PHE A 87 -8.60 -0.76 -2.14
C PHE A 87 -8.63 0.66 -1.57
N THR A 88 -7.56 1.02 -0.92
CA THR A 88 -7.32 2.35 -0.37
C THR A 88 -5.94 2.83 -0.80
N VAL A 89 -5.84 4.06 -1.25
CA VAL A 89 -4.58 4.79 -1.30
C VAL A 89 -4.45 5.54 0.02
N SER A 90 -3.41 5.26 0.79
CA SER A 90 -3.24 5.86 2.12
C SER A 90 -2.89 7.33 1.99
N SER A 91 -3.74 8.20 2.53
CA SER A 91 -3.45 9.63 2.60
C SER A 91 -2.71 9.99 3.88
N VAL A 92 -1.93 11.04 3.82
CA VAL A 92 -1.25 11.65 4.97
C VAL A 92 -1.68 13.11 5.09
N PRO A 93 -1.64 13.70 6.30
CA PRO A 93 -1.92 15.11 6.45
C PRO A 93 -0.98 15.98 5.59
N ASP A 94 -1.54 16.97 4.89
CA ASP A 94 -0.75 18.02 4.24
C ASP A 94 -0.18 19.02 5.30
N SER A 95 0.54 20.03 4.84
CA SER A 95 1.11 21.07 5.72
C SER A 95 0.05 21.86 6.53
N LEU A 96 -1.22 21.76 6.16
CA LEU A 96 -2.36 22.35 6.85
C LEU A 96 -3.14 21.31 7.67
N ASN A 97 -2.57 20.11 7.87
CA ASN A 97 -3.15 19.00 8.62
C ASN A 97 -4.48 18.47 8.03
N ARG A 98 -4.63 18.54 6.69
CA ARG A 98 -5.78 18.01 5.95
C ARG A 98 -5.40 16.68 5.31
N THR A 99 -6.31 15.72 5.34
CA THR A 99 -6.18 14.42 4.67
C THR A 99 -7.23 14.29 3.58
N ASP A 100 -6.84 13.75 2.43
CA ASP A 100 -7.80 13.35 1.40
C ASP A 100 -8.26 11.91 1.69
N THR A 101 -9.57 11.70 1.80
CA THR A 101 -10.19 10.39 2.03
C THR A 101 -10.93 9.86 0.81
N SER A 102 -10.81 10.52 -0.34
CA SER A 102 -11.57 10.21 -1.56
C SER A 102 -11.28 8.82 -2.14
N LEU A 103 -10.11 8.25 -1.85
CA LEU A 103 -9.70 6.91 -2.28
C LEU A 103 -9.73 5.87 -1.16
N THR A 104 -10.45 6.13 -0.07
CA THR A 104 -10.62 5.18 1.03
C THR A 104 -11.68 4.14 0.67
N SER A 105 -11.30 2.85 0.75
CA SER A 105 -12.19 1.70 0.49
C SER A 105 -12.92 1.80 -0.86
N TYR A 106 -12.24 2.27 -1.90
CA TYR A 106 -12.83 2.34 -3.24
C TYR A 106 -13.14 0.93 -3.75
N SER A 107 -14.41 0.70 -4.12
CA SER A 107 -14.90 -0.61 -4.56
C SER A 107 -14.63 -0.82 -6.04
N VAL A 108 -13.96 -1.93 -6.37
CA VAL A 108 -13.72 -2.40 -7.74
C VAL A 108 -14.61 -3.63 -7.95
N ALA A 109 -15.52 -3.58 -8.93
CA ALA A 109 -16.39 -4.70 -9.24
C ALA A 109 -15.59 -5.93 -9.70
N ALA A 110 -16.21 -7.12 -9.62
CA ALA A 110 -15.57 -8.37 -10.05
C ALA A 110 -15.09 -8.26 -11.51
N THR A 111 -13.88 -8.73 -11.79
CA THR A 111 -13.24 -8.79 -13.12
C THR A 111 -13.17 -7.45 -13.86
N THR A 112 -13.11 -6.32 -13.11
CA THR A 112 -13.00 -4.98 -13.69
C THR A 112 -11.71 -4.28 -13.31
N TYR A 113 -11.41 -3.20 -14.01
CA TYR A 113 -10.25 -2.35 -13.81
C TYR A 113 -10.67 -0.99 -13.28
N ALA A 114 -9.79 -0.38 -12.49
CA ALA A 114 -9.82 1.02 -12.11
C ALA A 114 -8.44 1.64 -12.40
N ALA A 115 -8.40 2.96 -12.56
CA ALA A 115 -7.14 3.68 -12.77
C ALA A 115 -7.15 4.97 -11.96
N VAL A 116 -6.00 5.30 -11.35
CA VAL A 116 -5.79 6.52 -10.59
C VAL A 116 -4.53 7.21 -11.09
N GLN A 117 -4.66 8.45 -11.54
CA GLN A 117 -3.51 9.24 -11.91
C GLN A 117 -2.90 9.93 -10.69
N MET A 118 -1.63 9.68 -10.41
CA MET A 118 -0.88 10.22 -9.27
C MET A 118 -0.16 11.53 -9.66
N LYS A 119 -0.89 12.51 -10.20
CA LYS A 119 -0.32 13.79 -10.66
C LYS A 119 -0.03 14.75 -9.52
N ASN A 120 -0.88 14.79 -8.50
CA ASN A 120 -0.67 15.60 -7.31
C ASN A 120 -0.31 14.68 -6.15
N LEU A 121 0.90 14.80 -5.63
CA LEU A 121 1.41 13.95 -4.56
C LEU A 121 1.16 14.52 -3.16
N THR A 122 0.69 15.77 -3.07
CA THR A 122 0.39 16.41 -1.78
C THR A 122 -0.72 15.66 -1.07
N GLY A 123 -0.46 15.18 0.14
CA GLY A 123 -1.41 14.39 0.92
C GLY A 123 -1.38 12.87 0.67
N TRP A 124 -0.55 12.40 -0.27
CA TRP A 124 -0.45 10.96 -0.61
C TRP A 124 0.92 10.34 -0.33
N VAL A 125 1.97 11.15 -0.45
CA VAL A 125 3.33 10.69 -0.20
C VAL A 125 3.56 10.56 1.29
N GLN A 126 4.01 9.37 1.73
CA GLN A 126 4.30 9.10 3.13
C GLN A 126 5.51 9.91 3.61
N ASN A 127 5.41 10.43 4.83
CA ASN A 127 6.45 11.25 5.47
C ASN A 127 7.66 10.39 5.87
N GLY A 128 8.53 10.08 4.92
CA GLY A 128 9.74 9.30 5.15
C GLY A 128 10.89 9.68 4.21
N GLY A 129 10.69 10.71 3.38
CA GLY A 129 11.73 11.19 2.44
C GLY A 129 11.90 10.33 1.18
N THR A 130 11.11 9.28 0.99
CA THR A 130 11.24 8.32 -0.13
C THR A 130 10.19 8.53 -1.24
N ASN A 131 9.34 9.55 -1.14
CA ASN A 131 8.21 9.78 -2.05
C ASN A 131 7.33 8.52 -2.25
N THR A 132 7.13 7.76 -1.19
CA THR A 132 6.39 6.49 -1.23
C THR A 132 4.90 6.74 -1.05
N VAL A 133 4.08 6.08 -1.85
CA VAL A 133 2.62 6.02 -1.72
C VAL A 133 2.24 4.61 -1.28
N ASP A 134 1.46 4.51 -0.20
CA ASP A 134 1.04 3.23 0.37
C ASP A 134 -0.38 2.86 -0.05
N LEU A 135 -0.56 1.57 -0.31
CA LEU A 135 -1.81 0.96 -0.77
C LEU A 135 -2.22 -0.15 0.18
N THR A 136 -3.51 -0.25 0.45
CA THR A 136 -4.09 -1.40 1.16
C THR A 136 -5.29 -1.94 0.40
N CYS A 137 -5.71 -3.16 0.70
CA CYS A 137 -6.83 -3.82 0.04
C CYS A 137 -7.58 -4.76 0.98
N SER A 138 -8.81 -5.07 0.62
CA SER A 138 -9.64 -6.02 1.36
C SER A 138 -9.40 -7.48 0.97
N ASN A 139 -8.76 -7.75 -0.18
CA ASN A 139 -8.54 -9.10 -0.69
C ASN A 139 -7.33 -9.14 -1.63
N THR A 140 -6.60 -10.26 -1.67
CA THR A 140 -5.44 -10.49 -2.56
C THR A 140 -5.82 -10.56 -4.05
N ALA A 141 -7.09 -10.71 -4.38
CA ALA A 141 -7.60 -10.63 -5.75
C ALA A 141 -7.60 -9.19 -6.31
N ILE A 142 -7.37 -8.18 -5.47
CA ILE A 142 -6.98 -6.86 -5.93
C ILE A 142 -5.51 -6.93 -6.33
N GLU A 143 -5.23 -6.54 -7.55
CA GLU A 143 -3.90 -6.54 -8.13
C GLU A 143 -3.54 -5.14 -8.61
N PHE A 144 -2.30 -4.75 -8.43
CA PHE A 144 -1.79 -3.42 -8.76
C PHE A 144 -0.73 -3.48 -9.85
N ALA A 145 -0.80 -2.52 -10.76
CA ALA A 145 0.31 -2.19 -11.64
C ALA A 145 0.55 -0.68 -11.62
N VAL A 146 1.80 -0.26 -11.57
CA VAL A 146 2.19 1.14 -11.62
C VAL A 146 2.86 1.42 -12.94
N ILE A 147 2.31 2.35 -13.71
CA ILE A 147 2.83 2.74 -15.02
C ILE A 147 3.31 4.18 -14.93
N GLN A 148 4.51 4.44 -15.39
CA GLN A 148 5.04 5.80 -15.50
C GLN A 148 4.92 6.28 -16.95
N THR A 149 4.36 7.48 -17.10
CA THR A 149 4.34 8.20 -18.37
C THR A 149 5.57 9.11 -18.47
N ASN A 150 6.20 9.15 -19.61
CA ASN A 150 7.34 10.04 -19.88
C ASN A 150 6.90 11.46 -20.19
#